data_1c3d6147517884a8a60ba8ae69caa299
#
_entry.id   1c3d6147517884a8a60ba8ae69caa299
#
_cell.length_a   1.000
_cell.length_b   1.000
_cell.length_c   1.000
_cell.angle_alpha   90.00
_cell.angle_beta   90.00
_cell.angle_gamma   90.00
#
_symmetry.space_group_name_H-M   'P 1'
#
loop_
_entity.id
_entity.type
_entity.pdbx_description
1 polymer ?
#
loop_
_entity_poly.entity_id
_entity_poly.type
_entity_poly.pdbx_seq_one_letter_code
_entity_poly.pdbx_strand_id
1 'polypeptide(L)'
;MKSSIKRMSTLLTMMAVTILTFTFSGCSDDDDPVTEVTYTYGFSNMSASHPDFLEEMSKIEKGFQAALGITGKPFTKKGTIEECDKQVYEACRKAFDSLKGEAWQGDYTFQVTNVGTGKVVCTATFSADNENLTISTIGNKAMEDADTGDFYFSDGSFADKSTELASWQKAACIGVVLKKGRDDSGDWADNGNYTLKDGTTLMPEVHGYVLALRDANERCQWGSYEIEVGCDKNNNSGFNGYSNTQTIIAFNKDKNWNLPDAFPAVYYATNHETVCPAPSKTSGWFLPSGGQCQYWLNNRDVILRSIQNVGGDGWKDEYWSSSEDRYDPAYFAYGLYMRYGDIVDYGNKDQRGYAVRSCLAF
;
A
#
# COMPACT_ATOMS: atom_id res chain seq x y z
N MET A 1 -59.84 -10.53 4.96
CA MET A 1 -59.24 -9.46 4.14
C MET A 1 -57.82 -9.86 3.83
N LYS A 2 -57.60 -10.32 2.62
CA LYS A 2 -56.26 -10.73 2.13
C LYS A 2 -55.64 -9.52 1.45
N SER A 3 -54.56 -8.98 2.02
CA SER A 3 -53.77 -7.91 1.43
C SER A 3 -52.66 -8.56 0.57
N SER A 4 -52.75 -8.35 -0.73
CA SER A 4 -51.75 -8.76 -1.70
C SER A 4 -50.54 -7.86 -1.62
N ILE A 5 -49.41 -8.40 -1.19
CA ILE A 5 -48.10 -7.74 -1.34
C ILE A 5 -47.67 -7.93 -2.82
N LYS A 6 -47.76 -6.86 -3.59
CA LYS A 6 -47.18 -6.81 -4.93
C LYS A 6 -45.68 -6.80 -4.81
N ARG A 7 -45.05 -7.86 -5.31
CA ARG A 7 -43.61 -7.86 -5.59
C ARG A 7 -43.35 -6.83 -6.70
N MET A 8 -42.64 -5.75 -6.37
CA MET A 8 -42.11 -4.83 -7.34
C MET A 8 -40.84 -5.45 -7.94
N SER A 9 -40.97 -6.00 -9.13
CA SER A 9 -39.86 -6.46 -9.93
C SER A 9 -39.06 -5.24 -10.38
N THR A 10 -37.82 -5.16 -9.96
CA THR A 10 -36.89 -4.10 -10.37
C THR A 10 -36.55 -4.32 -11.84
N LEU A 11 -37.09 -3.49 -12.71
CA LEU A 11 -36.67 -3.40 -14.12
C LEU A 11 -35.28 -2.80 -14.15
N LEU A 12 -34.30 -3.62 -14.47
CA LEU A 12 -32.95 -3.21 -14.81
C LEU A 12 -33.01 -2.56 -16.21
N THR A 13 -33.11 -1.24 -16.25
CA THR A 13 -33.08 -0.51 -17.53
C THR A 13 -31.61 -0.42 -17.97
N MET A 14 -31.17 -1.35 -18.82
CA MET A 14 -29.95 -1.19 -19.60
C MET A 14 -30.17 -0.02 -20.58
N MET A 15 -29.60 1.13 -20.25
CA MET A 15 -29.44 2.23 -21.21
C MET A 15 -28.27 1.89 -22.12
N ALA A 16 -28.59 1.53 -23.36
CA ALA A 16 -27.62 1.45 -24.43
C ALA A 16 -27.06 2.85 -24.69
N VAL A 17 -25.82 3.09 -24.32
CA VAL A 17 -25.09 4.30 -24.66
C VAL A 17 -24.57 4.15 -26.07
N THR A 18 -25.13 4.93 -26.99
CA THR A 18 -24.64 5.03 -28.36
C THR A 18 -23.31 5.77 -28.36
N ILE A 19 -22.24 5.06 -28.67
CA ILE A 19 -20.91 5.64 -28.80
C ILE A 19 -20.84 6.44 -30.06
N LEU A 20 -20.81 7.78 -29.96
CA LEU A 20 -20.42 8.65 -31.08
C LEU A 20 -18.87 8.67 -31.09
N THR A 21 -18.29 7.96 -32.05
CA THR A 21 -16.87 8.08 -32.37
C THR A 21 -16.67 9.35 -33.19
N PHE A 22 -16.06 10.37 -32.59
CA PHE A 22 -15.51 11.50 -33.35
C PHE A 22 -14.08 11.17 -33.76
N THR A 23 -13.89 10.97 -35.07
CA THR A 23 -12.56 10.95 -35.70
C THR A 23 -12.12 12.38 -35.92
N PHE A 24 -11.09 12.83 -35.22
CA PHE A 24 -10.40 14.07 -35.57
C PHE A 24 -9.14 13.76 -36.38
N SER A 25 -9.12 14.22 -37.62
CA SER A 25 -7.89 14.40 -38.39
C SER A 25 -7.51 15.88 -38.37
N GLY A 26 -6.32 16.22 -37.98
CA GLY A 26 -5.81 17.60 -38.03
C GLY A 26 -4.44 17.76 -37.46
N CYS A 27 -3.52 18.30 -38.23
CA CYS A 27 -2.09 18.44 -38.03
C CYS A 27 -1.65 19.39 -36.89
N SER A 28 -0.54 19.05 -36.29
CA SER A 28 0.60 19.86 -35.75
C SER A 28 0.28 21.09 -34.92
N ASP A 29 0.61 21.01 -33.65
CA ASP A 29 1.57 21.84 -32.88
C ASP A 29 1.55 21.36 -31.41
N ASP A 30 2.65 21.54 -30.69
CA ASP A 30 3.03 20.98 -29.40
C ASP A 30 2.15 21.33 -28.17
N ASP A 31 0.83 21.17 -28.28
CA ASP A 31 -0.09 21.15 -27.14
C ASP A 31 -0.83 19.80 -27.15
N ASP A 32 -0.59 18.96 -26.16
CA ASP A 32 -1.38 17.74 -25.92
C ASP A 32 -2.88 18.11 -25.90
N PRO A 33 -3.72 17.48 -26.73
CA PRO A 33 -5.12 17.85 -26.81
C PRO A 33 -5.79 17.65 -25.45
N VAL A 34 -6.26 18.75 -24.86
CA VAL A 34 -7.08 18.71 -23.64
C VAL A 34 -8.33 17.90 -23.93
N THR A 35 -8.32 16.64 -23.50
CA THR A 35 -9.43 15.71 -23.70
C THR A 35 -10.46 15.91 -22.58
N GLU A 36 -11.74 15.89 -22.92
CA GLU A 36 -12.81 15.83 -21.92
C GLU A 36 -13.11 14.37 -21.59
N VAL A 37 -12.92 13.99 -20.33
CA VAL A 37 -13.22 12.66 -19.82
C VAL A 37 -14.57 12.70 -19.10
N THR A 38 -15.48 11.83 -19.54
CA THR A 38 -16.85 11.76 -19.02
C THR A 38 -16.98 10.68 -17.97
N TYR A 39 -17.64 11.03 -16.87
CA TYR A 39 -17.92 10.14 -15.75
C TYR A 39 -19.40 10.06 -15.44
N THR A 40 -19.82 8.94 -14.90
CA THR A 40 -21.13 8.76 -14.27
C THR A 40 -20.96 8.22 -12.86
N TYR A 41 -22.01 8.34 -12.05
CA TYR A 41 -22.01 7.79 -10.69
C TYR A 41 -23.37 7.22 -10.33
N GLY A 42 -23.40 6.37 -9.32
CA GLY A 42 -24.64 5.79 -8.80
C GLY A 42 -24.39 4.69 -7.79
N PHE A 43 -25.49 4.16 -7.27
CA PHE A 43 -25.43 3.00 -6.39
C PHE A 43 -25.43 1.72 -7.21
N SER A 44 -24.47 0.83 -6.94
CA SER A 44 -24.36 -0.49 -7.58
C SER A 44 -24.97 -1.61 -6.73
N ASN A 45 -25.03 -1.40 -5.42
CA ASN A 45 -25.72 -2.30 -4.49
C ASN A 45 -26.38 -1.48 -3.37
N MET A 46 -27.57 -1.93 -2.95
CA MET A 46 -28.34 -1.31 -1.88
C MET A 46 -29.17 -2.38 -1.17
N SER A 47 -29.04 -2.47 0.13
CA SER A 47 -29.97 -3.23 0.96
C SER A 47 -30.74 -2.26 1.85
N ALA A 48 -32.06 -2.20 1.66
CA ALA A 48 -32.88 -1.26 2.39
C ALA A 48 -34.21 -1.85 2.82
N SER A 49 -34.43 -1.86 4.10
CA SER A 49 -35.71 -2.20 4.73
C SER A 49 -36.10 -1.23 5.86
N HIS A 50 -35.42 -0.07 5.93
CA HIS A 50 -35.65 0.93 6.99
C HIS A 50 -36.23 2.25 6.42
N PRO A 51 -36.91 3.06 7.23
CA PRO A 51 -37.60 4.25 6.74
C PRO A 51 -36.70 5.36 6.24
N ASP A 52 -35.44 5.44 6.74
CA ASP A 52 -34.52 6.55 6.45
C ASP A 52 -33.66 6.29 5.21
N PHE A 53 -33.92 5.21 4.47
CA PHE A 53 -33.19 4.76 3.28
C PHE A 53 -32.93 5.86 2.24
N LEU A 54 -33.99 6.62 1.88
CA LEU A 54 -33.87 7.69 0.88
C LEU A 54 -33.04 8.87 1.39
N GLU A 55 -33.08 9.12 2.70
CA GLU A 55 -32.30 10.17 3.32
C GLU A 55 -30.82 9.81 3.35
N GLU A 56 -30.48 8.58 3.73
CA GLU A 56 -29.11 8.08 3.71
C GLU A 56 -28.53 8.09 2.28
N MET A 57 -29.25 7.58 1.30
CA MET A 57 -28.86 7.67 -0.10
C MET A 57 -28.61 9.12 -0.56
N SER A 58 -29.53 10.02 -0.22
CA SER A 58 -29.39 11.45 -0.56
C SER A 58 -28.17 12.08 0.11
N LYS A 59 -27.86 11.68 1.33
CA LYS A 59 -26.68 12.13 2.08
C LYS A 59 -25.38 11.70 1.41
N ILE A 60 -25.29 10.42 1.04
CA ILE A 60 -24.14 9.88 0.31
C ILE A 60 -23.98 10.61 -1.03
N GLU A 61 -25.03 10.66 -1.84
CA GLU A 61 -24.98 11.29 -3.17
C GLU A 61 -24.56 12.76 -3.08
N LYS A 62 -25.13 13.54 -2.17
CA LYS A 62 -24.77 14.95 -1.96
C LYS A 62 -23.34 15.14 -1.49
N GLY A 63 -22.84 14.27 -0.62
CA GLY A 63 -21.45 14.29 -0.17
C GLY A 63 -20.49 14.11 -1.34
N PHE A 64 -20.74 13.13 -2.21
CA PHE A 64 -19.93 12.90 -3.40
C PHE A 64 -20.09 14.03 -4.43
N GLN A 65 -21.28 14.52 -4.70
CA GLN A 65 -21.51 15.67 -5.59
C GLN A 65 -20.75 16.90 -5.12
N ALA A 66 -20.79 17.21 -3.84
CA ALA A 66 -20.07 18.36 -3.27
C ALA A 66 -18.56 18.23 -3.43
N ALA A 67 -17.98 17.07 -3.13
CA ALA A 67 -16.55 16.84 -3.25
C ALA A 67 -16.06 16.81 -4.71
N LEU A 68 -16.88 16.29 -5.63
CA LEU A 68 -16.61 16.27 -7.07
C LEU A 68 -16.81 17.65 -7.72
N GLY A 69 -17.50 18.58 -7.04
CA GLY A 69 -17.85 19.90 -7.56
C GLY A 69 -18.90 19.83 -8.67
N ILE A 70 -19.90 18.96 -8.54
CA ILE A 70 -20.91 18.67 -9.58
C ILE A 70 -22.32 18.75 -9.01
N THR A 71 -23.31 18.93 -9.87
CA THR A 71 -24.74 19.00 -9.53
C THR A 71 -25.57 17.90 -10.15
N GLY A 72 -24.96 17.02 -10.94
CA GLY A 72 -25.68 15.94 -11.62
C GLY A 72 -24.77 15.00 -12.40
N LYS A 73 -25.36 14.05 -13.11
CA LYS A 73 -24.66 13.03 -13.92
C LYS A 73 -25.24 13.00 -15.35
N PRO A 74 -24.40 12.74 -16.38
CA PRO A 74 -22.94 12.59 -16.31
C PRO A 74 -22.24 13.92 -16.01
N PHE A 75 -20.93 13.86 -15.67
CA PHE A 75 -20.08 15.03 -15.51
C PHE A 75 -18.75 14.84 -16.25
N THR A 76 -18.07 15.94 -16.57
CA THR A 76 -16.77 15.91 -17.28
C THR A 76 -15.65 16.52 -16.46
N LYS A 77 -14.43 16.07 -16.73
CA LYS A 77 -13.16 16.67 -16.30
C LYS A 77 -12.27 16.89 -17.52
N LYS A 78 -11.43 17.92 -17.48
CA LYS A 78 -10.50 18.25 -18.58
C LYS A 78 -9.09 17.81 -18.20
N GLY A 79 -8.42 17.12 -19.10
CA GLY A 79 -7.08 16.58 -18.91
C GLY A 79 -6.93 15.22 -19.58
N THR A 80 -5.81 14.55 -19.34
CA THR A 80 -5.64 13.15 -19.70
C THR A 80 -6.57 12.26 -18.87
N ILE A 81 -6.88 11.05 -19.35
CA ILE A 81 -7.70 10.08 -18.60
C ILE A 81 -7.08 9.82 -17.21
N GLU A 82 -5.77 9.71 -17.16
CA GLU A 82 -5.02 9.43 -15.92
C GLU A 82 -5.13 10.56 -14.90
N GLU A 83 -4.94 11.79 -15.33
CA GLU A 83 -5.09 12.98 -14.47
C GLU A 83 -6.52 13.13 -13.96
N CYS A 84 -7.49 12.93 -14.86
CA CYS A 84 -8.91 13.02 -14.53
C CYS A 84 -9.35 11.91 -13.55
N ASP A 85 -8.95 10.66 -13.80
CA ASP A 85 -9.23 9.53 -12.90
C ASP A 85 -8.63 9.78 -11.51
N LYS A 86 -7.40 10.29 -11.42
CA LYS A 86 -6.76 10.67 -10.16
C LYS A 86 -7.54 11.77 -9.43
N GLN A 87 -7.90 12.84 -10.10
CA GLN A 87 -8.69 13.94 -9.51
C GLN A 87 -10.05 13.46 -8.99
N VAL A 88 -10.72 12.60 -9.76
CA VAL A 88 -12.00 11.99 -9.37
C VAL A 88 -11.81 11.12 -8.13
N TYR A 89 -10.79 10.28 -8.10
CA TYR A 89 -10.48 9.44 -6.96
C TYR A 89 -10.20 10.27 -5.68
N GLU A 90 -9.39 11.31 -5.78
CA GLU A 90 -9.07 12.20 -4.65
C GLU A 90 -10.32 12.92 -4.12
N ALA A 91 -11.24 13.32 -5.01
CA ALA A 91 -12.52 13.90 -4.61
C ALA A 91 -13.42 12.87 -3.92
N CYS A 92 -13.50 11.64 -4.45
CA CYS A 92 -14.23 10.54 -3.83
C CYS A 92 -13.70 10.22 -2.43
N ARG A 93 -12.37 10.24 -2.25
CA ARG A 93 -11.73 10.05 -0.94
C ARG A 93 -12.14 11.12 0.06
N LYS A 94 -12.12 12.40 -0.34
CA LYS A 94 -12.58 13.50 0.52
C LYS A 94 -14.06 13.36 0.90
N ALA A 95 -14.92 12.95 -0.05
CA ALA A 95 -16.33 12.69 0.22
C ALA A 95 -16.50 11.58 1.26
N PHE A 96 -15.78 10.48 1.07
CA PHE A 96 -15.81 9.35 2.01
C PHE A 96 -15.33 9.76 3.40
N ASP A 97 -14.22 10.46 3.51
CA ASP A 97 -13.66 10.93 4.79
C ASP A 97 -14.65 11.87 5.52
N SER A 98 -15.45 12.64 4.78
CA SER A 98 -16.48 13.51 5.37
C SER A 98 -17.72 12.77 5.85
N LEU A 99 -17.99 11.59 5.32
CA LEU A 99 -19.12 10.72 5.65
C LEU A 99 -18.75 9.66 6.70
N LYS A 100 -17.47 9.53 6.98
CA LYS A 100 -16.95 8.57 7.96
C LYS A 100 -17.43 8.91 9.37
N GLY A 101 -17.89 7.88 10.08
CA GLY A 101 -18.39 8.02 11.45
C GLY A 101 -19.89 8.29 11.55
N GLU A 102 -20.62 8.35 10.43
CA GLU A 102 -22.06 8.39 10.42
C GLU A 102 -22.66 7.02 10.76
N ALA A 103 -23.82 7.01 11.41
CA ALA A 103 -24.53 5.78 11.74
C ALA A 103 -25.43 5.37 10.57
N TRP A 104 -24.96 4.45 9.75
CA TRP A 104 -25.71 3.91 8.60
C TRP A 104 -26.63 2.77 9.07
N GLN A 105 -27.90 2.78 8.64
CA GLN A 105 -28.87 1.72 8.93
C GLN A 105 -29.00 0.71 7.79
N GLY A 106 -28.47 1.02 6.60
CA GLY A 106 -28.45 0.16 5.42
C GLY A 106 -27.03 -0.09 4.90
N ASP A 107 -26.96 -0.99 3.90
CA ASP A 107 -25.72 -1.24 3.15
C ASP A 107 -25.81 -0.55 1.79
N TYR A 108 -24.83 0.26 1.48
CA TYR A 108 -24.77 1.05 0.25
C TYR A 108 -23.41 0.89 -0.42
N THR A 109 -23.43 0.64 -1.71
CA THR A 109 -22.22 0.71 -2.56
C THR A 109 -22.40 1.78 -3.62
N PHE A 110 -21.65 2.86 -3.52
CA PHE A 110 -21.65 3.98 -4.43
C PHE A 110 -20.42 3.92 -5.36
N GLN A 111 -20.62 4.10 -6.65
CA GLN A 111 -19.56 4.00 -7.64
C GLN A 111 -19.51 5.22 -8.54
N VAL A 112 -18.29 5.61 -8.92
CA VAL A 112 -18.01 6.57 -9.99
C VAL A 112 -17.26 5.84 -11.09
N THR A 113 -17.78 5.91 -12.31
CA THR A 113 -17.29 5.15 -13.45
C THR A 113 -16.91 6.12 -14.58
N ASN A 114 -15.75 5.92 -15.17
CA ASN A 114 -15.32 6.55 -16.41
C ASN A 114 -16.13 5.94 -17.56
N VAL A 115 -16.94 6.74 -18.22
CA VAL A 115 -17.88 6.28 -19.27
C VAL A 115 -17.13 5.78 -20.50
N GLY A 116 -16.04 6.45 -20.86
CA GLY A 116 -15.27 6.12 -22.06
C GLY A 116 -14.52 4.79 -21.97
N THR A 117 -13.98 4.48 -20.79
CA THR A 117 -13.21 3.23 -20.55
C THR A 117 -14.04 2.12 -19.91
N GLY A 118 -15.18 2.45 -19.33
CA GLY A 118 -15.99 1.52 -18.53
C GLY A 118 -15.37 1.21 -17.15
N LYS A 119 -14.24 1.85 -16.81
CA LYS A 119 -13.51 1.59 -15.56
C LYS A 119 -14.21 2.24 -14.37
N VAL A 120 -14.46 1.47 -13.31
CA VAL A 120 -14.85 2.01 -12.02
C VAL A 120 -13.63 2.69 -11.39
N VAL A 121 -13.71 4.00 -11.21
CA VAL A 121 -12.62 4.82 -10.67
C VAL A 121 -12.69 4.88 -9.13
N CYS A 122 -13.92 4.89 -8.60
CA CYS A 122 -14.16 4.92 -7.16
C CYS A 122 -15.33 4.00 -6.82
N THR A 123 -15.19 3.19 -5.78
CA THR A 123 -16.29 2.50 -5.11
C THR A 123 -16.21 2.83 -3.62
N ALA A 124 -17.28 3.37 -3.06
CA ALA A 124 -17.41 3.61 -1.63
C ALA A 124 -18.52 2.72 -1.09
N THR A 125 -18.22 1.95 -0.05
CA THR A 125 -19.19 1.09 0.62
C THR A 125 -19.48 1.66 2.01
N PHE A 126 -20.75 1.77 2.35
CA PHE A 126 -21.24 2.20 3.63
C PHE A 126 -22.12 1.09 4.19
N SER A 127 -21.89 0.71 5.43
CA SER A 127 -22.58 -0.40 6.09
C SER A 127 -23.15 0.04 7.45
N ALA A 128 -24.21 -0.61 7.88
CA ALA A 128 -24.83 -0.42 9.19
C ALA A 128 -23.86 -0.64 10.36
N ASP A 129 -22.86 -1.47 10.19
CA ASP A 129 -21.87 -1.82 11.22
C ASP A 129 -20.67 -0.87 11.28
N ASN A 130 -20.68 0.28 10.64
CA ASN A 130 -19.63 1.34 10.67
C ASN A 130 -18.16 0.88 10.58
N GLU A 131 -17.88 -0.40 10.82
CA GLU A 131 -16.52 -0.99 10.78
C GLU A 131 -16.06 -1.32 9.36
N ASN A 132 -16.97 -1.32 8.40
CA ASN A 132 -16.76 -1.73 7.02
C ASN A 132 -16.90 -0.60 6.00
N LEU A 133 -16.46 0.60 6.34
CA LEU A 133 -16.35 1.68 5.37
C LEU A 133 -15.11 1.47 4.50
N THR A 134 -15.32 1.04 3.26
CA THR A 134 -14.23 0.86 2.29
C THR A 134 -14.35 1.83 1.15
N ILE A 135 -13.29 2.56 0.88
CA ILE A 135 -13.14 3.27 -0.39
C ILE A 135 -12.57 2.29 -1.40
N SER A 136 -13.03 2.41 -2.62
CA SER A 136 -12.37 1.71 -3.71
C SER A 136 -10.95 2.21 -3.85
N THR A 137 -10.08 1.28 -3.70
CA THR A 137 -8.66 1.40 -3.56
C THR A 137 -7.99 1.62 -4.92
N ILE A 138 -6.78 2.11 -4.90
CA ILE A 138 -5.92 2.24 -6.09
C ILE A 138 -5.77 0.88 -6.76
N GLY A 139 -5.59 -0.16 -5.94
CA GLY A 139 -5.64 -1.55 -6.36
C GLY A 139 -7.03 -2.16 -6.19
N ASN A 140 -7.24 -3.28 -6.83
CA ASN A 140 -8.52 -4.00 -6.88
C ASN A 140 -8.44 -5.44 -6.35
N LYS A 141 -7.28 -5.84 -5.80
CA LYS A 141 -7.06 -7.17 -5.24
C LYS A 141 -7.35 -7.13 -3.74
N ALA A 142 -8.08 -8.11 -3.24
CA ALA A 142 -8.32 -8.26 -1.82
C ALA A 142 -7.01 -8.59 -1.08
N MET A 143 -6.89 -8.12 0.15
CA MET A 143 -5.68 -8.35 0.98
C MET A 143 -5.47 -9.84 1.23
N GLU A 144 -6.55 -10.59 1.41
CA GLU A 144 -6.53 -12.03 1.63
C GLU A 144 -5.97 -12.82 0.44
N ASP A 145 -6.03 -12.23 -0.76
CA ASP A 145 -5.54 -12.82 -2.01
C ASP A 145 -4.13 -12.30 -2.39
N ALA A 146 -3.56 -11.39 -1.57
CA ALA A 146 -2.23 -10.86 -1.83
C ALA A 146 -1.18 -11.98 -1.91
N ASP A 147 -0.24 -11.86 -2.84
CA ASP A 147 0.82 -12.83 -3.08
C ASP A 147 2.15 -12.14 -3.37
N THR A 148 3.24 -12.87 -3.20
CA THR A 148 4.60 -12.35 -3.44
C THR A 148 4.74 -11.74 -4.84
N GLY A 149 5.21 -10.50 -4.88
CA GLY A 149 5.36 -9.71 -6.09
C GLY A 149 4.15 -8.85 -6.46
N ASP A 150 3.02 -8.96 -5.78
CA ASP A 150 1.87 -8.08 -5.99
C ASP A 150 2.19 -6.63 -5.65
N PHE A 151 1.56 -5.70 -6.35
CA PHE A 151 1.74 -4.27 -6.12
C PHE A 151 1.04 -3.84 -4.85
N TYR A 152 1.69 -2.97 -4.07
CA TYR A 152 1.16 -2.36 -2.87
C TYR A 152 1.15 -0.84 -2.98
N PHE A 153 0.01 -0.22 -2.69
CA PHE A 153 -0.21 1.19 -2.95
C PHE A 153 -0.23 2.04 -1.67
N SER A 154 -0.07 3.35 -1.86
CA SER A 154 -0.05 4.35 -0.77
C SER A 154 -1.34 4.45 0.05
N ASP A 155 -2.44 3.87 -0.42
CA ASP A 155 -3.71 3.75 0.31
C ASP A 155 -3.86 2.40 1.03
N GLY A 156 -2.87 1.52 0.97
CA GLY A 156 -2.88 0.20 1.58
C GLY A 156 -3.55 -0.90 0.75
N SER A 157 -3.90 -0.61 -0.50
CA SER A 157 -4.52 -1.59 -1.40
C SER A 157 -3.50 -2.36 -2.22
N PHE A 158 -3.99 -3.42 -2.90
CA PHE A 158 -3.18 -4.34 -3.67
C PHE A 158 -3.66 -4.44 -5.12
N ALA A 159 -2.73 -4.74 -6.03
CA ALA A 159 -3.07 -5.24 -7.37
C ALA A 159 -2.20 -6.44 -7.70
N ASP A 160 -2.74 -7.34 -8.52
CA ASP A 160 -2.01 -8.51 -8.98
C ASP A 160 -0.76 -8.09 -9.80
N LYS A 161 0.34 -8.79 -9.59
CA LYS A 161 1.62 -8.56 -10.27
C LYS A 161 1.57 -8.64 -11.80
N SER A 162 0.52 -9.26 -12.34
CA SER A 162 0.26 -9.33 -13.80
C SER A 162 -0.61 -8.18 -14.31
N THR A 163 -1.14 -7.33 -13.42
CA THR A 163 -2.00 -6.21 -13.80
C THR A 163 -1.19 -5.15 -14.57
N GLU A 164 -1.69 -4.76 -15.73
CA GLU A 164 -1.17 -3.57 -16.42
C GLU A 164 -1.69 -2.32 -15.68
N LEU A 165 -0.76 -1.67 -14.98
CA LEU A 165 -1.08 -0.48 -14.19
C LEU A 165 -1.04 0.77 -15.06
N ALA A 166 -2.01 1.65 -14.89
CA ALA A 166 -1.98 3.01 -15.43
C ALA A 166 -0.86 3.83 -14.77
N SER A 167 -0.39 4.90 -15.41
CA SER A 167 0.73 5.71 -14.92
C SER A 167 0.47 6.28 -13.51
N TRP A 168 -0.76 6.71 -13.23
CA TRP A 168 -1.14 7.20 -11.90
C TRP A 168 -1.10 6.10 -10.82
N GLN A 169 -1.45 4.86 -11.17
CA GLN A 169 -1.33 3.71 -10.26
C GLN A 169 0.15 3.38 -10.00
N LYS A 170 0.99 3.39 -11.06
CA LYS A 170 2.44 3.22 -10.91
C LYS A 170 3.03 4.27 -9.98
N ALA A 171 2.61 5.54 -10.13
CA ALA A 171 3.06 6.64 -9.28
C ALA A 171 2.58 6.51 -7.81
N ALA A 172 1.47 5.84 -7.57
CA ALA A 172 0.93 5.59 -6.23
C ALA A 172 1.42 4.27 -5.60
N CYS A 173 2.12 3.43 -6.36
CA CYS A 173 2.72 2.21 -5.85
C CYS A 173 3.91 2.56 -4.96
N ILE A 174 3.95 1.99 -3.76
CA ILE A 174 5.00 2.27 -2.75
C ILE A 174 5.87 1.05 -2.46
N GLY A 175 5.43 -0.12 -2.86
CA GLY A 175 6.15 -1.36 -2.63
C GLY A 175 5.54 -2.54 -3.36
N VAL A 176 6.16 -3.69 -3.16
CA VAL A 176 5.64 -4.98 -3.62
C VAL A 176 5.55 -5.95 -2.45
N VAL A 177 4.55 -6.81 -2.48
CA VAL A 177 4.38 -7.84 -1.43
C VAL A 177 5.63 -8.72 -1.43
N LEU A 178 6.31 -8.73 -0.30
CA LEU A 178 7.45 -9.59 -0.03
C LEU A 178 6.96 -11.00 0.30
N LYS A 179 6.07 -11.11 1.29
CA LYS A 179 5.52 -12.39 1.77
C LYS A 179 4.11 -12.17 2.28
N LYS A 180 3.21 -13.08 1.92
CA LYS A 180 1.87 -13.16 2.52
C LYS A 180 1.94 -13.92 3.85
N GLY A 181 1.11 -13.49 4.77
CA GLY A 181 1.00 -14.10 6.08
C GLY A 181 2.20 -13.79 6.98
N ARG A 182 1.99 -13.97 8.25
CA ARG A 182 3.02 -13.90 9.27
C ARG A 182 3.84 -15.19 9.27
N ASP A 183 5.13 -15.09 9.53
CA ASP A 183 5.92 -16.27 9.85
C ASP A 183 5.77 -16.57 11.34
N ASP A 184 5.00 -17.60 11.65
CA ASP A 184 4.69 -18.08 12.99
C ASP A 184 5.24 -19.49 13.26
N SER A 185 6.16 -19.97 12.40
CA SER A 185 6.70 -21.31 12.46
C SER A 185 7.98 -21.39 13.31
N GLY A 186 7.92 -22.12 14.39
CA GLY A 186 9.08 -22.57 15.18
C GLY A 186 9.77 -21.48 16.02
N ASP A 187 11.02 -21.74 16.41
CA ASP A 187 11.84 -20.87 17.28
C ASP A 187 12.22 -19.53 16.63
N TRP A 188 11.91 -19.35 15.37
CA TRP A 188 12.26 -18.21 14.54
C TRP A 188 11.05 -17.36 14.17
N ALA A 189 9.91 -17.66 14.79
CA ALA A 189 8.68 -16.94 14.58
C ALA A 189 8.86 -15.44 14.80
N ASP A 190 8.21 -14.65 13.98
CA ASP A 190 8.00 -13.26 14.25
C ASP A 190 7.29 -13.11 15.59
N ASN A 191 7.98 -12.62 16.63
CA ASN A 191 7.46 -12.49 17.99
C ASN A 191 6.36 -11.42 18.13
N GLY A 192 6.06 -10.69 17.06
CA GLY A 192 4.86 -9.99 16.71
C GLY A 192 4.26 -8.99 17.64
N ASN A 193 5.07 -8.24 18.35
CA ASN A 193 4.60 -7.04 19.03
C ASN A 193 4.65 -5.83 18.11
N TYR A 194 3.98 -5.94 16.96
CA TYR A 194 3.89 -4.82 16.04
C TYR A 194 2.98 -3.74 16.57
N THR A 195 3.39 -2.49 16.41
CA THR A 195 2.48 -1.34 16.49
C THR A 195 2.22 -0.79 15.11
N LEU A 196 1.10 -0.10 14.97
CA LEU A 196 0.87 0.74 13.81
C LEU A 196 1.96 1.83 13.75
N LYS A 197 2.09 2.48 12.62
CA LYS A 197 3.12 3.51 12.40
C LYS A 197 3.08 4.71 13.36
N ASP A 198 2.01 4.83 14.15
CA ASP A 198 1.93 5.80 15.25
C ASP A 198 2.84 5.44 16.45
N GLY A 199 3.41 4.24 16.44
CA GLY A 199 4.32 3.71 17.46
C GLY A 199 3.67 3.34 18.79
N THR A 200 2.34 3.41 18.89
CA THR A 200 1.60 3.21 20.15
C THR A 200 0.45 2.23 20.05
N THR A 201 -0.31 2.28 18.96
CA THR A 201 -1.45 1.40 18.75
C THR A 201 -0.96 0.02 18.33
N LEU A 202 -1.34 -1.02 19.07
CA LEU A 202 -1.00 -2.39 18.70
C LEU A 202 -1.62 -2.74 17.34
N MET A 203 -0.83 -3.36 16.48
CA MET A 203 -1.31 -3.91 15.23
C MET A 203 -2.04 -5.22 15.53
N PRO A 204 -3.35 -5.33 15.23
CA PRO A 204 -4.14 -6.48 15.68
C PRO A 204 -3.70 -7.79 15.03
N GLU A 205 -3.25 -7.72 13.79
CA GLU A 205 -2.80 -8.87 12.99
C GLU A 205 -1.78 -8.40 11.94
N VAL A 206 -0.81 -9.26 11.63
CA VAL A 206 0.13 -9.10 10.52
C VAL A 206 -0.29 -10.02 9.39
N HIS A 207 -0.78 -9.45 8.30
CA HIS A 207 -1.24 -10.19 7.12
C HIS A 207 -0.11 -10.46 6.12
N GLY A 208 1.00 -9.75 6.26
CA GLY A 208 2.16 -9.93 5.39
C GLY A 208 3.15 -8.77 5.46
N TYR A 209 4.10 -8.81 4.54
CA TYR A 209 5.19 -7.86 4.45
C TYR A 209 5.31 -7.29 3.04
N VAL A 210 5.71 -6.02 2.96
CA VAL A 210 5.96 -5.30 1.71
C VAL A 210 7.41 -4.83 1.68
N LEU A 211 8.06 -4.98 0.54
CA LEU A 211 9.38 -4.44 0.26
C LEU A 211 9.24 -3.11 -0.51
N ALA A 212 9.97 -2.09 -0.11
CA ALA A 212 9.96 -0.77 -0.76
C ALA A 212 10.43 -0.85 -2.23
N LEU A 213 9.87 0.02 -3.09
CA LEU A 213 10.27 0.10 -4.50
C LEU A 213 11.69 0.62 -4.70
N ARG A 214 12.15 1.48 -3.77
CA ARG A 214 13.44 2.18 -3.87
C ARG A 214 14.30 1.90 -2.67
N ASP A 215 15.60 2.00 -2.89
CA ASP A 215 16.56 1.95 -1.80
C ASP A 215 16.41 3.19 -0.92
N ALA A 216 16.34 2.99 0.40
CA ALA A 216 16.33 4.07 1.37
C ALA A 216 17.70 4.76 1.47
N ASN A 217 18.76 3.99 1.18
CA ASN A 217 20.12 4.51 1.04
C ASN A 217 20.93 3.57 0.14
N GLU A 218 21.83 4.14 -0.65
CA GLU A 218 22.65 3.35 -1.58
C GLU A 218 23.87 2.72 -0.91
N ARG A 219 24.42 3.35 0.13
CA ARG A 219 25.62 2.89 0.84
C ARG A 219 25.72 3.52 2.21
N CYS A 220 25.72 2.70 3.25
CA CYS A 220 26.01 3.14 4.62
C CYS A 220 26.66 2.04 5.44
N GLN A 221 27.07 2.39 6.65
CA GLN A 221 27.41 1.43 7.71
C GLN A 221 26.13 0.83 8.27
N TRP A 222 26.23 -0.38 8.84
CA TRP A 222 25.14 -0.95 9.62
C TRP A 222 24.92 -0.13 10.90
N GLY A 223 25.99 0.10 11.63
CA GLY A 223 25.99 0.83 12.89
C GLY A 223 27.36 0.85 13.56
N SER A 224 27.35 1.18 14.84
CA SER A 224 28.56 1.30 15.66
C SER A 224 29.31 -0.02 15.76
N TYR A 225 30.60 0.02 15.50
CA TYR A 225 31.53 -1.08 15.61
C TYR A 225 31.86 -1.36 17.09
N GLU A 226 32.18 -2.59 17.42
CA GLU A 226 32.44 -3.06 18.80
C GLU A 226 31.22 -2.94 19.75
N ILE A 227 30.01 -2.84 19.19
CA ILE A 227 28.77 -2.71 19.95
C ILE A 227 27.82 -3.87 19.63
N GLU A 228 27.50 -4.67 20.65
CA GLU A 228 26.38 -5.61 20.61
C GLU A 228 25.12 -4.91 21.09
N VAL A 229 24.07 -4.91 20.26
CA VAL A 229 22.78 -4.28 20.56
C VAL A 229 21.81 -5.25 21.21
N GLY A 230 21.95 -6.54 20.87
CA GLY A 230 21.05 -7.61 21.32
C GLY A 230 19.89 -7.87 20.38
N CYS A 231 20.08 -7.58 19.10
CA CYS A 231 19.14 -8.01 18.06
C CYS A 231 19.09 -9.52 17.95
N ASP A 232 18.03 -10.04 17.31
CA ASP A 232 17.93 -11.45 17.02
C ASP A 232 19.12 -11.91 16.17
N LYS A 233 19.83 -12.90 16.68
CA LYS A 233 21.02 -13.51 16.06
C LYS A 233 20.68 -14.74 15.20
N ASN A 234 19.39 -14.97 14.97
CA ASN A 234 18.92 -16.13 14.26
C ASN A 234 18.81 -15.86 12.77
N ASN A 235 19.91 -15.57 12.23
CA ASN A 235 20.39 -15.54 10.85
C ASN A 235 19.34 -15.53 9.71
N ASN A 236 19.07 -16.70 9.10
CA ASN A 236 18.39 -16.79 7.79
C ASN A 236 16.89 -17.12 7.90
N SER A 237 16.34 -17.27 9.10
CA SER A 237 14.99 -17.80 9.30
C SER A 237 14.08 -16.87 10.13
N GLY A 238 14.63 -15.97 10.95
CA GLY A 238 13.83 -15.06 11.78
C GLY A 238 13.23 -13.90 10.99
N PHE A 239 11.91 -13.69 11.10
CA PHE A 239 11.17 -12.57 10.51
C PHE A 239 11.06 -11.39 11.49
N ASN A 240 12.11 -11.11 12.23
CA ASN A 240 12.14 -10.15 13.34
C ASN A 240 12.61 -8.74 12.95
N GLY A 241 12.49 -8.33 11.67
CA GLY A 241 13.01 -7.04 11.21
C GLY A 241 12.43 -5.85 11.94
N TYR A 242 11.13 -5.88 12.22
CA TYR A 242 10.48 -4.84 13.01
C TYR A 242 11.02 -4.79 14.45
N SER A 243 11.01 -5.91 15.17
CA SER A 243 11.47 -5.93 16.56
C SER A 243 12.97 -5.63 16.69
N ASN A 244 13.81 -6.09 15.76
CA ASN A 244 15.22 -5.72 15.71
C ASN A 244 15.39 -4.21 15.53
N THR A 245 14.64 -3.62 14.59
CA THR A 245 14.64 -2.17 14.36
C THR A 245 14.26 -1.40 15.64
N GLN A 246 13.19 -1.83 16.33
CA GLN A 246 12.78 -1.21 17.60
C GLN A 246 13.83 -1.39 18.70
N THR A 247 14.48 -2.55 18.77
CA THR A 247 15.57 -2.84 19.72
C THR A 247 16.76 -1.88 19.50
N ILE A 248 17.17 -1.67 18.23
CA ILE A 248 18.27 -0.75 17.89
C ILE A 248 17.90 0.68 18.27
N ILE A 249 16.67 1.12 17.95
CA ILE A 249 16.19 2.46 18.30
C ILE A 249 16.15 2.66 19.81
N ALA A 250 15.65 1.69 20.56
CA ALA A 250 15.60 1.73 22.03
C ALA A 250 17.00 1.76 22.64
N PHE A 251 17.93 0.93 22.15
CA PHE A 251 19.32 0.91 22.55
C PHE A 251 19.99 2.27 22.31
N ASN A 252 19.83 2.83 21.10
CA ASN A 252 20.37 4.14 20.75
C ASN A 252 19.84 5.25 21.68
N LYS A 253 18.55 5.22 22.00
CA LYS A 253 17.90 6.16 22.91
C LYS A 253 18.45 6.03 24.34
N ASP A 254 18.64 4.80 24.84
CA ASP A 254 19.22 4.54 26.16
C ASP A 254 20.65 5.10 26.28
N LYS A 255 21.44 4.98 25.22
CA LYS A 255 22.79 5.56 25.14
C LYS A 255 22.82 7.06 24.91
N ASN A 256 21.68 7.67 24.61
CA ASN A 256 21.56 9.07 24.22
C ASN A 256 22.45 9.42 23.01
N TRP A 257 22.54 8.52 22.04
CA TRP A 257 23.33 8.71 20.82
C TRP A 257 22.48 9.33 19.70
N ASN A 258 23.15 9.86 18.68
CA ASN A 258 22.50 10.34 17.46
C ASN A 258 22.27 9.14 16.51
N LEU A 259 21.03 8.77 16.25
CA LEU A 259 20.68 7.58 15.47
C LEU A 259 21.33 7.54 14.06
N PRO A 260 21.32 8.61 13.25
CA PRO A 260 21.96 8.60 11.94
C PRO A 260 23.48 8.38 11.96
N ASP A 261 24.14 8.75 13.05
CA ASP A 261 25.58 8.52 13.20
C ASP A 261 25.90 7.15 13.79
N ALA A 262 25.08 6.70 14.74
CA ALA A 262 25.32 5.45 15.47
C ALA A 262 24.79 4.21 14.73
N PHE A 263 23.63 4.32 14.09
CA PHE A 263 22.96 3.21 13.40
C PHE A 263 22.31 3.69 12.08
N PRO A 264 23.13 4.11 11.09
CA PRO A 264 22.64 4.68 9.86
C PRO A 264 21.73 3.73 9.05
N ALA A 265 21.96 2.41 9.06
CA ALA A 265 21.10 1.48 8.35
C ALA A 265 19.64 1.52 8.85
N VAL A 266 19.44 1.52 10.15
CA VAL A 266 18.10 1.64 10.76
C VAL A 266 17.53 3.04 10.55
N TYR A 267 18.36 4.08 10.70
CA TYR A 267 17.92 5.44 10.44
C TYR A 267 17.36 5.60 9.03
N TYR A 268 18.10 5.18 8.00
CA TYR A 268 17.64 5.29 6.62
C TYR A 268 16.39 4.44 6.37
N ALA A 269 16.35 3.22 6.91
CA ALA A 269 15.19 2.35 6.74
C ALA A 269 13.91 2.97 7.31
N THR A 270 13.96 3.54 8.51
CA THR A 270 12.80 4.17 9.15
C THR A 270 12.50 5.56 8.59
N ASN A 271 13.53 6.33 8.21
CA ASN A 271 13.37 7.65 7.59
C ASN A 271 12.83 7.58 6.16
N HIS A 272 12.74 6.40 5.56
CA HIS A 272 12.04 6.19 4.27
C HIS A 272 10.60 6.71 4.31
N GLU A 273 10.00 6.75 5.49
CA GLU A 273 8.69 7.34 5.77
C GLU A 273 8.56 8.80 5.30
N THR A 274 9.66 9.58 5.28
CA THR A 274 9.64 11.00 4.88
C THR A 274 9.48 11.19 3.38
N VAL A 275 9.96 10.24 2.58
CA VAL A 275 9.91 10.30 1.10
C VAL A 275 8.85 9.37 0.53
N CYS A 276 8.48 8.35 1.26
CA CYS A 276 7.49 7.34 0.88
C CYS A 276 6.62 6.98 2.09
N PRO A 277 5.60 7.82 2.41
CA PRO A 277 4.75 7.58 3.57
C PRO A 277 4.00 6.25 3.47
N ALA A 278 4.15 5.42 4.49
CA ALA A 278 3.41 4.18 4.63
C ALA A 278 1.94 4.44 4.99
N PRO A 279 0.98 3.58 4.61
CA PRO A 279 -0.40 3.67 5.06
C PRO A 279 -0.54 3.60 6.58
N SER A 280 -1.56 4.25 7.13
CA SER A 280 -1.74 4.38 8.58
C SER A 280 -1.95 3.06 9.32
N LYS A 281 -2.47 2.05 8.63
CA LYS A 281 -2.74 0.70 9.19
C LYS A 281 -1.55 -0.27 9.06
N THR A 282 -0.35 0.23 8.83
CA THR A 282 0.88 -0.57 8.71
C THR A 282 1.82 -0.29 9.88
N SER A 283 2.85 -1.11 10.01
CA SER A 283 3.91 -0.91 11.01
C SER A 283 4.78 0.34 10.79
N GLY A 284 4.62 1.04 9.65
CA GLY A 284 5.66 1.93 9.14
C GLY A 284 6.88 1.14 8.63
N TRP A 285 7.86 1.86 8.08
CA TRP A 285 9.05 1.26 7.49
C TRP A 285 10.09 0.83 8.53
N PHE A 286 10.71 -0.33 8.33
CA PHE A 286 11.77 -0.88 9.17
C PHE A 286 12.85 -1.57 8.33
N LEU A 287 13.99 -1.88 8.92
CA LEU A 287 15.07 -2.64 8.30
C LEU A 287 14.74 -4.14 8.34
N PRO A 288 14.65 -4.84 7.19
CA PRO A 288 14.31 -6.26 7.16
C PRO A 288 15.34 -7.12 7.91
N SER A 289 14.90 -8.21 8.52
CA SER A 289 15.78 -9.20 9.16
C SER A 289 16.50 -10.09 8.15
N GLY A 290 17.46 -10.88 8.61
CA GLY A 290 18.13 -11.90 7.79
C GLY A 290 17.17 -12.87 7.14
N GLY A 291 16.13 -13.35 7.86
CA GLY A 291 15.11 -14.23 7.30
C GLY A 291 14.21 -13.56 6.25
N GLN A 292 13.84 -12.30 6.45
CA GLN A 292 13.14 -11.52 5.44
C GLN A 292 14.01 -11.29 4.19
N CYS A 293 15.30 -11.04 4.38
CA CYS A 293 16.27 -10.95 3.28
C CYS A 293 16.44 -12.28 2.54
N GLN A 294 16.45 -13.41 3.27
CA GLN A 294 16.51 -14.74 2.64
C GLN A 294 15.26 -15.02 1.80
N TYR A 295 14.08 -14.66 2.31
CA TYR A 295 12.85 -14.81 1.56
C TYR A 295 12.83 -13.92 0.32
N TRP A 296 13.31 -12.67 0.44
CA TRP A 296 13.50 -11.75 -0.68
C TRP A 296 14.41 -12.36 -1.74
N LEU A 297 15.57 -12.88 -1.32
CA LEU A 297 16.54 -13.52 -2.21
C LEU A 297 15.95 -14.69 -2.99
N ASN A 298 15.19 -15.54 -2.31
CA ASN A 298 14.57 -16.72 -2.92
C ASN A 298 13.50 -16.33 -3.95
N ASN A 299 12.90 -15.14 -3.82
CA ASN A 299 11.84 -14.63 -4.68
C ASN A 299 12.29 -13.41 -5.52
N ARG A 300 13.60 -13.15 -5.60
CA ARG A 300 14.17 -11.92 -6.19
C ARG A 300 13.69 -11.64 -7.60
N ASP A 301 13.50 -12.66 -8.43
CA ASP A 301 13.16 -12.47 -9.85
C ASP A 301 11.71 -12.00 -10.04
N VAL A 302 10.77 -12.52 -9.24
CA VAL A 302 9.38 -12.07 -9.30
C VAL A 302 9.23 -10.68 -8.71
N ILE A 303 9.90 -10.41 -7.59
CA ILE A 303 9.88 -9.12 -6.91
C ILE A 303 10.51 -8.04 -7.81
N LEU A 304 11.66 -8.33 -8.43
CA LEU A 304 12.35 -7.38 -9.32
C LEU A 304 11.50 -7.00 -10.53
N ARG A 305 10.85 -7.98 -11.16
CA ARG A 305 9.96 -7.71 -12.29
C ARG A 305 8.84 -6.75 -11.90
N SER A 306 8.21 -6.97 -10.76
CA SER A 306 7.14 -6.09 -10.28
C SER A 306 7.67 -4.69 -9.95
N ILE A 307 8.82 -4.58 -9.28
CA ILE A 307 9.46 -3.30 -8.98
C ILE A 307 9.79 -2.53 -10.28
N GLN A 308 10.37 -3.19 -11.26
CA GLN A 308 10.72 -2.58 -12.56
C GLN A 308 9.49 -2.13 -13.35
N ASN A 309 8.38 -2.89 -13.29
CA ASN A 309 7.13 -2.53 -13.95
C ASN A 309 6.55 -1.18 -13.49
N VAL A 310 6.86 -0.77 -12.26
CA VAL A 310 6.42 0.51 -11.68
C VAL A 310 7.54 1.54 -11.58
N GLY A 311 8.69 1.29 -12.20
CA GLY A 311 9.82 2.23 -12.24
C GLY A 311 10.59 2.33 -10.92
N GLY A 312 10.58 1.27 -10.10
CA GLY A 312 11.41 1.17 -8.90
C GLY A 312 12.88 0.83 -9.21
N ASP A 313 13.72 0.84 -8.18
CA ASP A 313 15.16 0.64 -8.34
C ASP A 313 15.51 -0.85 -8.53
N GLY A 314 16.47 -1.11 -9.41
CA GLY A 314 17.11 -2.42 -9.53
C GLY A 314 17.87 -2.81 -8.26
N TRP A 315 18.35 -4.06 -8.22
CA TRP A 315 19.15 -4.54 -7.08
C TRP A 315 20.54 -3.93 -7.05
N LYS A 316 20.99 -3.54 -5.82
CA LYS A 316 22.41 -3.37 -5.51
C LYS A 316 23.04 -4.74 -5.24
N ASP A 317 24.35 -4.81 -5.25
CA ASP A 317 25.06 -6.05 -4.99
C ASP A 317 24.87 -6.56 -3.56
N GLU A 318 24.73 -5.63 -2.59
CA GLU A 318 24.73 -5.92 -1.15
C GLU A 318 23.72 -5.05 -0.41
N TYR A 319 23.00 -5.67 0.55
CA TYR A 319 22.04 -4.98 1.43
C TYR A 319 22.25 -5.36 2.89
N TRP A 320 22.06 -4.41 3.80
CA TRP A 320 21.99 -4.69 5.23
C TRP A 320 20.68 -5.36 5.62
N SER A 321 20.78 -6.33 6.55
CA SER A 321 19.67 -6.76 7.38
C SER A 321 19.74 -6.13 8.76
N SER A 322 18.68 -6.26 9.57
CA SER A 322 18.64 -5.81 10.96
C SER A 322 19.21 -6.83 11.95
N SER A 323 19.59 -8.02 11.49
CA SER A 323 20.08 -9.10 12.35
C SER A 323 21.57 -8.96 12.63
N GLU A 324 21.95 -9.07 13.90
CA GLU A 324 23.36 -9.16 14.30
C GLU A 324 23.92 -10.56 14.02
N ASP A 325 25.22 -10.65 13.82
CA ASP A 325 25.90 -11.92 13.66
C ASP A 325 25.74 -12.81 14.91
N ARG A 326 25.68 -14.12 14.67
CA ARG A 326 25.46 -15.10 15.71
C ARG A 326 26.65 -15.27 16.65
N TYR A 327 27.87 -15.17 16.10
CA TYR A 327 29.10 -15.50 16.80
C TYR A 327 29.80 -14.27 17.34
N ASP A 328 29.85 -13.20 16.54
CA ASP A 328 30.52 -11.94 16.87
C ASP A 328 29.60 -10.73 16.69
N PRO A 329 28.49 -10.63 17.43
CA PRO A 329 27.47 -9.61 17.26
C PRO A 329 27.96 -8.17 17.48
N ALA A 330 29.05 -7.98 18.21
CA ALA A 330 29.64 -6.67 18.39
C ALA A 330 30.27 -6.12 17.11
N TYR A 331 30.75 -6.99 16.23
CA TYR A 331 31.53 -6.62 15.06
C TYR A 331 30.78 -6.79 13.75
N PHE A 332 29.90 -7.79 13.65
CA PHE A 332 29.27 -8.19 12.39
C PHE A 332 27.76 -8.17 12.45
N ALA A 333 27.15 -7.97 11.28
CA ALA A 333 25.74 -8.09 11.02
C ALA A 333 25.50 -8.88 9.74
N TYR A 334 24.29 -9.46 9.60
CA TYR A 334 23.91 -10.17 8.39
C TYR A 334 23.69 -9.22 7.24
N GLY A 335 24.27 -9.58 6.09
CA GLY A 335 24.07 -8.90 4.81
C GLY A 335 23.50 -9.83 3.75
N LEU A 336 22.68 -9.27 2.86
CA LEU A 336 22.17 -9.94 1.68
C LEU A 336 23.09 -9.64 0.50
N TYR A 337 23.67 -10.70 -0.08
CA TYR A 337 24.52 -10.63 -1.27
C TYR A 337 23.72 -11.03 -2.52
N MET A 338 23.09 -10.07 -3.17
CA MET A 338 22.28 -10.31 -4.37
C MET A 338 23.08 -10.94 -5.52
N ARG A 339 24.32 -10.49 -5.69
CA ARG A 339 25.21 -10.96 -6.76
C ARG A 339 25.53 -12.44 -6.64
N TYR A 340 25.75 -12.92 -5.42
CA TYR A 340 26.15 -14.30 -5.17
C TYR A 340 24.97 -15.21 -4.82
N GLY A 341 23.81 -14.61 -4.51
CA GLY A 341 22.62 -15.36 -4.15
C GLY A 341 22.70 -15.96 -2.75
N ASP A 342 23.28 -15.24 -1.80
CA ASP A 342 23.54 -15.72 -0.44
C ASP A 342 23.28 -14.67 0.63
N ILE A 343 23.08 -15.13 1.86
CA ILE A 343 23.08 -14.31 3.07
C ILE A 343 24.42 -14.57 3.79
N VAL A 344 25.13 -13.51 4.09
CA VAL A 344 26.41 -13.60 4.79
C VAL A 344 26.30 -13.06 6.21
N ASP A 345 26.98 -13.71 7.13
CA ASP A 345 26.97 -13.43 8.56
C ASP A 345 28.12 -12.53 9.02
N TYR A 346 29.05 -12.19 8.14
CA TYR A 346 30.27 -11.44 8.46
C TYR A 346 30.32 -10.04 7.81
N GLY A 347 29.19 -9.41 7.57
CA GLY A 347 29.16 -8.00 7.17
C GLY A 347 29.70 -7.12 8.31
N ASN A 348 30.90 -6.52 8.14
CA ASN A 348 31.48 -5.66 9.16
C ASN A 348 30.63 -4.43 9.37
N LYS A 349 30.19 -4.15 10.60
CA LYS A 349 29.23 -3.08 10.93
C LYS A 349 29.67 -1.68 10.51
N ASP A 350 30.97 -1.40 10.47
CA ASP A 350 31.52 -0.11 10.05
C ASP A 350 31.78 -0.03 8.52
N GLN A 351 31.56 -1.11 7.78
CA GLN A 351 31.73 -1.13 6.35
C GLN A 351 30.66 -0.28 5.64
N ARG A 352 31.10 0.64 4.80
CA ARG A 352 30.23 1.56 4.03
C ARG A 352 29.92 1.05 2.63
N GLY A 353 29.58 -0.21 2.48
CA GLY A 353 29.39 -0.83 1.16
C GLY A 353 27.96 -1.20 0.83
N TYR A 354 27.14 -1.43 1.84
CA TYR A 354 25.81 -2.02 1.71
C TYR A 354 24.72 -0.98 1.57
N ALA A 355 23.75 -1.29 0.73
CA ALA A 355 22.51 -0.53 0.59
C ALA A 355 21.51 -0.85 1.70
N VAL A 356 20.50 -0.02 1.81
CA VAL A 356 19.35 -0.22 2.69
C VAL A 356 18.08 -0.19 1.86
N ARG A 357 17.26 -1.24 1.97
CA ARG A 357 15.92 -1.27 1.42
C ARG A 357 14.93 -1.60 2.53
N SER A 358 13.91 -0.75 2.65
CA SER A 358 12.95 -0.84 3.75
C SER A 358 11.89 -1.90 3.50
N CYS A 359 11.37 -2.45 4.60
CA CYS A 359 10.23 -3.34 4.64
C CYS A 359 9.15 -2.73 5.55
N LEU A 360 7.88 -3.08 5.35
CA LEU A 360 6.80 -2.80 6.29
C LEU A 360 5.92 -4.04 6.46
N ALA A 361 5.19 -4.11 7.57
CA ALA A 361 4.12 -5.08 7.80
C ALA A 361 2.74 -4.43 7.60
N PHE A 362 1.80 -5.21 7.03
CA PHE A 362 0.41 -4.79 6.80
C PHE A 362 -0.58 -5.79 7.37
#